data_1b14ab7f878384c6effc7911343a43bf
#
_entry.id   1b14ab7f878384c6effc7911343a43bf
#
_cell.length_a   1.000
_cell.length_b   1.000
_cell.length_c   1.000
_cell.angle_alpha   90.00
_cell.angle_beta   90.00
_cell.angle_gamma   90.00
#
_symmetry.space_group_name_H-M   'P 1'
#
loop_
_entity.id
_entity.type
_entity.pdbx_description
1 polymer ?
#
loop_
_entity_poly.entity_id
_entity_poly.type
_entity_poly.pdbx_seq_one_letter_code
_entity_poly.pdbx_strand_id
1 'polypeptide(L)'
;MIGVLVRVLAKNDDLPIRTDQPVHSGKVRSVYWLTAEDSQRLIRARDYDVPETAELAVMVISDRLSAFECMWRAEDGLDGVPGKGAALNAISGHWFELFRRSGLARSHILETPHPLVWIVQRAKPVLIEAIARQYITGSMWRAYEQGERHFCGIDLPDGLARDQRCLLYTSPSPRDCQ
;
A
#
# COMPACT_ATOMS: atom_id res chain seq x y z
N MET A 1 -32.74 13.33 -16.76
CA MET A 1 -31.71 12.84 -15.80
C MET A 1 -30.42 12.66 -16.60
N ILE A 2 -29.43 13.52 -16.40
CA ILE A 2 -28.10 13.36 -16.97
C ILE A 2 -27.46 12.24 -16.16
N GLY A 3 -27.31 11.05 -16.76
CA GLY A 3 -26.61 9.94 -16.11
C GLY A 3 -25.17 10.37 -15.82
N VAL A 4 -24.80 10.45 -14.54
CA VAL A 4 -23.41 10.64 -14.15
C VAL A 4 -22.65 9.42 -14.61
N LEU A 5 -21.76 9.61 -15.60
CA LEU A 5 -20.88 8.53 -16.08
C LEU A 5 -19.92 8.17 -14.93
N VAL A 6 -20.22 7.09 -14.25
CA VAL A 6 -19.34 6.58 -13.18
C VAL A 6 -18.12 5.98 -13.84
N ARG A 7 -16.93 6.52 -13.54
CA ARG A 7 -15.67 6.05 -14.08
C ARG A 7 -14.84 5.39 -12.99
N VAL A 8 -14.19 4.30 -13.34
CA VAL A 8 -13.19 3.62 -12.51
C VAL A 8 -11.85 3.59 -13.23
N LEU A 9 -10.77 3.73 -12.49
CA LEU A 9 -9.44 3.43 -12.99
C LEU A 9 -9.16 1.95 -12.73
N ALA A 10 -9.50 1.08 -13.69
CA ALA A 10 -9.28 -0.35 -13.57
C ALA A 10 -7.85 -0.74 -13.96
N LYS A 11 -7.28 -0.11 -14.99
CA LYS A 11 -5.94 -0.41 -15.49
C LYS A 11 -5.01 0.77 -15.23
N ASN A 12 -3.87 0.52 -14.63
CA ASN A 12 -2.93 1.54 -14.19
C ASN A 12 -1.46 1.17 -14.44
N ASP A 13 -1.21 0.18 -15.29
CA ASP A 13 0.12 -0.35 -15.60
C ASP A 13 0.57 -0.09 -17.06
N ASP A 14 -0.23 0.65 -17.82
CA ASP A 14 0.03 1.03 -19.22
C ASP A 14 -0.09 2.54 -19.47
N LEU A 15 0.12 3.35 -18.44
CA LEU A 15 0.08 4.81 -18.57
C LEU A 15 1.31 5.33 -19.32
N PRO A 16 1.18 6.45 -20.08
CA PRO A 16 2.25 7.01 -20.90
C PRO A 16 3.30 7.75 -20.04
N ILE A 17 3.86 7.07 -19.04
CA ILE A 17 4.91 7.58 -18.15
C ILE A 17 6.24 6.99 -18.60
N ARG A 18 7.21 7.84 -18.91
CA ARG A 18 8.55 7.41 -19.34
C ARG A 18 9.27 6.74 -18.17
N THR A 19 9.73 5.53 -18.39
CA THR A 19 10.52 4.75 -17.44
C THR A 19 11.57 3.93 -18.18
N ASP A 20 12.72 3.73 -17.60
CA ASP A 20 13.80 2.87 -18.08
C ASP A 20 13.78 1.47 -17.44
N GLN A 21 12.86 1.23 -16.53
CA GLN A 21 12.67 -0.03 -15.81
C GLN A 21 11.26 -0.57 -16.07
N PRO A 22 11.04 -1.87 -15.96
CA PRO A 22 9.70 -2.45 -16.00
C PRO A 22 8.79 -1.83 -14.94
N VAL A 23 7.54 -1.56 -15.32
CA VAL A 23 6.53 -1.09 -14.38
C VAL A 23 6.28 -2.17 -13.33
N HIS A 24 6.45 -1.79 -12.07
CA HIS A 24 6.10 -2.70 -10.98
C HIS A 24 4.60 -2.65 -10.72
N SER A 25 3.88 -3.66 -11.23
CA SER A 25 2.42 -3.74 -11.15
C SER A 25 1.98 -4.72 -10.07
N GLY A 26 1.35 -4.18 -9.03
CA GLY A 26 0.65 -4.95 -7.99
C GLY A 26 -0.84 -5.14 -8.28
N LYS A 27 -1.56 -5.82 -7.39
CA LYS A 27 -3.01 -6.11 -7.53
C LYS A 27 -3.85 -4.83 -7.73
N VAL A 28 -3.49 -3.73 -7.06
CA VAL A 28 -4.25 -2.47 -7.09
C VAL A 28 -3.39 -1.23 -7.28
N ARG A 29 -2.08 -1.36 -7.36
CA ARG A 29 -1.13 -0.24 -7.40
C ARG A 29 -0.02 -0.54 -8.39
N SER A 30 0.37 0.46 -9.18
CA SER A 30 1.50 0.38 -10.10
C SER A 30 2.52 1.48 -9.80
N VAL A 31 3.80 1.16 -9.94
CA VAL A 31 4.93 2.06 -9.67
C VAL A 31 5.75 2.20 -10.94
N TYR A 32 5.90 3.41 -11.40
CA TYR A 32 6.67 3.82 -12.56
C TYR A 32 7.94 4.50 -12.06
N TRP A 33 9.07 3.82 -12.09
CA TRP A 33 10.36 4.41 -11.75
C TRP A 33 10.78 5.39 -12.83
N LEU A 34 10.94 6.65 -12.47
CA LEU A 34 11.39 7.67 -13.40
C LEU A 34 12.86 7.47 -13.77
N THR A 35 13.24 7.91 -14.95
CA THR A 35 14.66 7.96 -15.33
C THR A 35 15.42 8.89 -14.39
N ALA A 36 16.74 8.71 -14.29
CA ALA A 36 17.58 9.59 -13.46
C ALA A 36 17.44 11.08 -13.88
N GLU A 37 17.37 11.33 -15.21
CA GLU A 37 17.18 12.67 -15.77
C GLU A 37 15.84 13.28 -15.37
N ASP A 38 14.73 12.49 -15.48
CA ASP A 38 13.40 12.97 -15.13
C ASP A 38 13.26 13.19 -13.63
N SER A 39 13.88 12.31 -12.79
CA SER A 39 13.92 12.49 -11.35
C SER A 39 14.61 13.80 -10.96
N GLN A 40 15.81 14.06 -11.49
CA GLN A 40 16.56 15.31 -11.22
C GLN A 40 15.77 16.53 -11.68
N ARG A 41 15.21 16.48 -12.90
CA ARG A 41 14.40 17.58 -13.44
C ARG A 41 13.21 17.90 -12.53
N LEU A 42 12.52 16.86 -12.05
CA LEU A 42 11.34 17.01 -11.19
C LEU A 42 11.73 17.54 -9.80
N ILE A 43 12.81 17.02 -9.20
CA ILE A 43 13.34 17.50 -7.91
C ILE A 43 13.62 19.00 -7.97
N ARG A 44 14.34 19.46 -9.00
CA ARG A 44 14.66 20.89 -9.17
C ARG A 44 13.42 21.74 -9.45
N ALA A 45 12.52 21.25 -10.30
CA ALA A 45 11.33 22.01 -10.68
C ALA A 45 10.31 22.18 -9.54
N ARG A 46 10.29 21.26 -8.59
CA ARG A 46 9.35 21.23 -7.45
C ARG A 46 10.00 21.55 -6.11
N ASP A 47 11.33 21.77 -6.10
CA ASP A 47 12.11 22.05 -4.89
C ASP A 47 11.87 21.02 -3.77
N TYR A 48 11.91 19.74 -4.13
CA TYR A 48 11.72 18.67 -3.15
C TYR A 48 12.93 18.59 -2.20
N ASP A 49 12.64 18.47 -0.90
CA ASP A 49 13.66 18.28 0.16
C ASP A 49 14.24 16.85 0.13
N VAL A 50 14.90 16.52 -0.97
CA VAL A 50 15.59 15.24 -1.18
C VAL A 50 16.87 15.48 -1.97
N PRO A 51 17.89 14.60 -1.87
CA PRO A 51 19.09 14.73 -2.71
C PRO A 51 18.75 14.74 -4.20
N GLU A 52 19.45 15.56 -5.01
CA GLU A 52 19.26 15.57 -6.47
C GLU A 52 19.48 14.21 -7.14
N THR A 53 20.23 13.32 -6.48
CA THR A 53 20.48 11.94 -6.93
C THR A 53 19.41 10.96 -6.49
N ALA A 54 18.34 11.42 -5.81
CA ALA A 54 17.27 10.54 -5.37
C ALA A 54 16.50 9.97 -6.57
N GLU A 55 16.23 8.69 -6.53
CA GLU A 55 15.36 8.04 -7.50
C GLU A 55 13.90 8.30 -7.13
N LEU A 56 13.14 8.82 -8.08
CA LEU A 56 11.71 9.09 -7.91
C LEU A 56 10.86 8.08 -8.69
N ALA A 57 9.63 7.93 -8.26
CA ALA A 57 8.62 7.19 -8.99
C ALA A 57 7.27 7.89 -8.97
N VAL A 58 6.48 7.60 -9.99
CA VAL A 58 5.04 7.88 -10.02
C VAL A 58 4.31 6.62 -9.57
N MET A 59 3.62 6.69 -8.45
CA MET A 59 2.80 5.60 -7.94
C MET A 59 1.34 5.89 -8.23
N VAL A 60 0.68 4.96 -8.93
CA VAL A 60 -0.72 5.11 -9.34
C VAL A 60 -1.57 4.00 -8.71
N ILE A 61 -2.59 4.38 -7.95
CA ILE A 61 -3.54 3.44 -7.39
C ILE A 61 -4.76 3.31 -8.30
N SER A 62 -5.27 2.08 -8.43
CA SER A 62 -6.50 1.80 -9.17
C SER A 62 -7.70 1.65 -8.23
N ASP A 63 -8.88 1.72 -8.81
CA ASP A 63 -10.14 1.45 -8.11
C ASP A 63 -10.46 -0.05 -7.99
N ARG A 64 -9.58 -0.93 -8.49
CA ARG A 64 -9.75 -2.39 -8.41
C ARG A 64 -9.91 -2.86 -6.98
N LEU A 65 -10.75 -3.86 -6.79
CA LEU A 65 -10.94 -4.56 -5.52
C LEU A 65 -10.32 -5.95 -5.62
N SER A 66 -9.33 -6.21 -4.77
CA SER A 66 -8.72 -7.54 -4.61
C SER A 66 -9.01 -8.05 -3.20
N ALA A 67 -9.67 -9.19 -3.11
CA ALA A 67 -9.93 -9.88 -1.85
C ALA A 67 -9.98 -11.39 -2.10
N PHE A 68 -9.56 -12.20 -1.11
CA PHE A 68 -9.53 -13.67 -1.20
C PHE A 68 -8.80 -14.21 -2.44
N GLU A 69 -7.66 -13.57 -2.78
CA GLU A 69 -6.85 -13.86 -3.98
C GLU A 69 -7.59 -13.67 -5.32
N CYS A 70 -8.76 -13.04 -5.31
CA CYS A 70 -9.57 -12.75 -6.49
C CYS A 70 -9.62 -11.24 -6.75
N MET A 71 -9.64 -10.89 -8.04
CA MET A 71 -10.01 -9.55 -8.50
C MET A 71 -11.52 -9.50 -8.71
N TRP A 72 -12.17 -8.64 -7.94
CA TRP A 72 -13.62 -8.54 -7.95
C TRP A 72 -14.10 -7.59 -9.05
N ARG A 73 -15.15 -8.02 -9.74
CA ARG A 73 -15.87 -7.24 -10.74
C ARG A 73 -17.32 -7.06 -10.27
N ALA A 74 -17.89 -5.88 -10.49
CA ALA A 74 -19.30 -5.62 -10.20
C ALA A 74 -20.22 -6.35 -11.20
N GLU A 75 -21.48 -6.54 -10.84
CA GLU A 75 -22.49 -7.21 -11.69
C GLU A 75 -22.72 -6.45 -13.00
N ASP A 76 -22.60 -5.14 -13.01
CA ASP A 76 -22.68 -4.27 -14.20
C ASP A 76 -21.40 -4.29 -15.06
N GLY A 77 -20.40 -5.11 -14.69
CA GLY A 77 -19.14 -5.27 -15.41
C GLY A 77 -18.06 -4.25 -15.06
N LEU A 78 -18.26 -3.36 -14.07
CA LEU A 78 -17.22 -2.46 -13.61
C LEU A 78 -16.08 -3.22 -12.93
N ASP A 79 -14.84 -2.96 -13.35
CA ASP A 79 -13.64 -3.56 -12.80
C ASP A 79 -13.12 -2.74 -11.61
N GLY A 80 -13.92 -2.57 -10.57
CA GLY A 80 -13.54 -1.84 -9.37
C GLY A 80 -14.68 -1.12 -8.68
N VAL A 81 -14.35 -0.41 -7.62
CA VAL A 81 -15.29 0.40 -6.84
C VAL A 81 -14.94 1.87 -7.06
N PRO A 82 -15.84 2.67 -7.65
CA PRO A 82 -15.57 4.08 -7.96
C PRO A 82 -15.11 4.85 -6.73
N GLY A 83 -13.99 5.56 -6.87
CA GLY A 83 -13.41 6.39 -5.80
C GLY A 83 -12.66 5.64 -4.71
N LYS A 84 -12.62 4.30 -4.73
CA LYS A 84 -11.89 3.49 -3.74
C LYS A 84 -10.41 3.84 -3.71
N GLY A 85 -9.77 3.98 -4.87
CA GLY A 85 -8.36 4.33 -4.97
C GLY A 85 -8.05 5.67 -4.31
N ALA A 86 -8.85 6.68 -4.60
CA ALA A 86 -8.72 8.01 -4.00
C ALA A 86 -8.92 7.99 -2.48
N ALA A 87 -9.92 7.28 -1.99
CA ALA A 87 -10.18 7.14 -0.56
C ALA A 87 -8.99 6.45 0.16
N LEU A 88 -8.46 5.37 -0.39
CA LEU A 88 -7.31 4.67 0.18
C LEU A 88 -6.04 5.53 0.17
N ASN A 89 -5.79 6.29 -0.91
CA ASN A 89 -4.67 7.22 -0.94
C ASN A 89 -4.82 8.31 0.11
N ALA A 90 -6.00 8.89 0.26
CA ALA A 90 -6.28 9.92 1.27
C ALA A 90 -6.06 9.41 2.69
N ILE A 91 -6.58 8.21 3.02
CA ILE A 91 -6.38 7.58 4.34
C ILE A 91 -4.91 7.32 4.59
N SER A 92 -4.20 6.72 3.63
CA SER A 92 -2.77 6.43 3.78
C SER A 92 -1.95 7.71 3.90
N GLY A 93 -2.24 8.73 3.08
CA GLY A 93 -1.58 10.04 3.14
C GLY A 93 -1.77 10.72 4.49
N HIS A 94 -2.98 10.63 5.08
CA HIS A 94 -3.25 11.14 6.43
C HIS A 94 -2.33 10.49 7.49
N TRP A 95 -2.18 9.16 7.46
CA TRP A 95 -1.31 8.46 8.41
C TRP A 95 0.17 8.77 8.21
N PHE A 96 0.65 8.85 6.98
CA PHE A 96 2.03 9.26 6.70
C PHE A 96 2.30 10.67 7.21
N GLU A 97 1.38 11.60 7.00
CA GLU A 97 1.52 12.98 7.50
C GLU A 97 1.46 13.04 9.03
N LEU A 98 0.60 12.26 9.67
CA LEU A 98 0.56 12.15 11.13
C LEU A 98 1.89 11.65 11.70
N PHE A 99 2.48 10.59 11.12
CA PHE A 99 3.78 10.06 11.53
C PHE A 99 4.91 11.07 11.32
N ARG A 100 4.88 11.78 10.21
CA ARG A 100 5.85 12.85 9.94
C ARG A 100 5.76 13.97 10.97
N ARG A 101 4.57 14.46 11.27
CA ARG A 101 4.34 15.54 12.25
C ARG A 101 4.71 15.13 13.67
N SER A 102 4.46 13.89 14.05
CA SER A 102 4.82 13.37 15.37
C SER A 102 6.31 13.03 15.51
N GLY A 103 7.10 13.15 14.45
CA GLY A 103 8.51 12.75 14.42
C GLY A 103 8.74 11.25 14.48
N LEU A 104 7.69 10.44 14.31
CA LEU A 104 7.77 8.99 14.41
C LEU A 104 8.47 8.36 13.22
N ALA A 105 8.17 8.83 12.00
CA ALA A 105 8.76 8.32 10.77
C ALA A 105 8.76 9.38 9.67
N ARG A 106 9.72 9.29 8.73
CA ARG A 106 9.70 10.06 7.49
C ARG A 106 8.71 9.43 6.51
N SER A 107 8.16 10.24 5.62
CA SER A 107 7.36 9.76 4.49
C SER A 107 8.20 9.64 3.24
N HIS A 108 7.91 8.65 2.41
CA HIS A 108 8.43 8.54 1.05
C HIS A 108 7.62 9.36 0.03
N ILE A 109 6.43 9.84 0.43
CA ILE A 109 5.56 10.64 -0.41
C ILE A 109 6.07 12.07 -0.43
N LEU A 110 6.36 12.59 -1.62
CA LEU A 110 6.83 13.96 -1.85
C LEU A 110 5.68 14.87 -2.27
N GLU A 111 4.79 14.39 -3.11
CA GLU A 111 3.65 15.15 -3.64
C GLU A 111 2.47 14.24 -3.97
N THR A 112 1.25 14.79 -3.88
CA THR A 112 0.00 14.16 -4.33
C THR A 112 -0.63 15.02 -5.43
N PRO A 113 -0.14 14.95 -6.69
CA PRO A 113 -0.62 15.81 -7.77
C PRO A 113 -2.05 15.46 -8.22
N HIS A 114 -2.53 14.27 -7.89
CA HIS A 114 -3.89 13.80 -8.19
C HIS A 114 -4.33 12.81 -7.10
N PRO A 115 -5.63 12.69 -6.77
CA PRO A 115 -6.10 11.76 -5.73
C PRO A 115 -5.68 10.30 -5.90
N LEU A 116 -5.40 9.86 -7.14
CA LEU A 116 -4.93 8.51 -7.45
C LEU A 116 -3.41 8.41 -7.63
N VAL A 117 -2.66 9.52 -7.50
CA VAL A 117 -1.24 9.59 -7.87
C VAL A 117 -0.41 10.16 -6.76
N TRP A 118 0.68 9.49 -6.45
CA TRP A 118 1.76 10.00 -5.61
C TRP A 118 3.05 10.12 -6.40
N ILE A 119 3.80 11.19 -6.15
CA ILE A 119 5.23 11.24 -6.45
C ILE A 119 5.95 10.77 -5.20
N VAL A 120 6.78 9.76 -5.34
CA VAL A 120 7.46 9.13 -4.21
C VAL A 120 8.97 9.05 -4.43
N GLN A 121 9.72 9.15 -3.34
CA GLN A 121 11.13 8.81 -3.31
C GLN A 121 11.30 7.31 -3.12
N ARG A 122 12.27 6.71 -3.82
CA ARG A 122 12.65 5.31 -3.61
C ARG A 122 13.22 5.13 -2.21
N ALA A 123 12.66 4.18 -1.47
CA ALA A 123 13.17 3.75 -0.18
C ALA A 123 13.73 2.33 -0.28
N LYS A 124 14.72 2.02 0.54
CA LYS A 124 15.21 0.65 0.70
C LYS A 124 14.28 -0.08 1.67
N PRO A 125 13.47 -1.05 1.22
CA PRO A 125 12.57 -1.76 2.11
C PRO A 125 13.35 -2.68 3.05
N VAL A 126 12.84 -2.79 4.28
CA VAL A 126 13.17 -3.93 5.13
C VAL A 126 12.24 -5.06 4.70
N LEU A 127 12.80 -6.20 4.25
CA LEU A 127 12.04 -7.32 3.69
C LEU A 127 11.40 -8.17 4.80
N ILE A 128 10.68 -7.48 5.71
CA ILE A 128 9.93 -8.09 6.81
C ILE A 128 8.59 -7.38 6.89
N GLU A 129 7.50 -8.12 6.82
CA GLU A 129 6.18 -7.61 7.14
C GLU A 129 5.97 -7.66 8.65
N ALA A 130 5.79 -6.48 9.28
CA ALA A 130 5.48 -6.38 10.70
C ALA A 130 3.96 -6.22 10.88
N ILE A 131 3.32 -7.18 11.55
CA ILE A 131 1.88 -7.17 11.79
C ILE A 131 1.62 -6.98 13.28
N ALA A 132 1.01 -5.84 13.64
CA ALA A 132 0.53 -5.59 15.01
C ALA A 132 -0.96 -5.92 15.12
N ARG A 133 -1.33 -6.78 16.09
CA ARG A 133 -2.72 -7.20 16.31
C ARG A 133 -3.14 -6.93 17.74
N GLN A 134 -4.30 -6.34 17.91
CA GLN A 134 -4.93 -6.19 19.23
C GLN A 134 -5.85 -7.37 19.55
N TYR A 135 -6.33 -8.06 18.54
CA TYR A 135 -7.27 -9.17 18.69
C TYR A 135 -6.72 -10.41 17.99
N ILE A 136 -6.98 -11.60 18.56
CA ILE A 136 -6.61 -12.87 17.93
C ILE A 136 -7.60 -13.18 16.80
N THR A 137 -7.20 -12.90 15.56
CA THR A 137 -8.07 -13.04 14.37
C THR A 137 -7.25 -13.44 13.14
N GLY A 138 -7.92 -13.72 12.02
CA GLY A 138 -7.30 -14.01 10.72
C GLY A 138 -6.39 -15.23 10.74
N SER A 139 -5.18 -15.11 10.18
CA SER A 139 -4.21 -16.23 10.10
C SER A 139 -3.77 -16.73 11.46
N MET A 140 -3.58 -15.85 12.42
CA MET A 140 -3.18 -16.21 13.78
C MET A 140 -4.23 -17.04 14.49
N TRP A 141 -5.52 -16.67 14.36
CA TRP A 141 -6.61 -17.47 14.92
C TRP A 141 -6.68 -18.85 14.28
N ARG A 142 -6.55 -18.95 12.94
CA ARG A 142 -6.57 -20.25 12.25
C ARG A 142 -5.45 -21.18 12.72
N ALA A 143 -4.25 -20.66 12.93
CA ALA A 143 -3.13 -21.46 13.44
C ALA A 143 -3.37 -21.87 14.91
N TYR A 144 -3.87 -20.95 15.74
CA TYR A 144 -4.22 -21.22 17.14
C TYR A 144 -5.32 -22.31 17.26
N GLU A 145 -6.35 -22.25 16.42
CA GLU A 145 -7.44 -23.25 16.36
C GLU A 145 -6.91 -24.63 15.94
N GLN A 146 -5.86 -24.68 15.13
CA GLN A 146 -5.14 -25.90 14.74
C GLN A 146 -4.17 -26.41 15.81
N GLY A 147 -4.09 -25.75 16.96
CA GLY A 147 -3.27 -26.18 18.09
C GLY A 147 -1.92 -25.45 18.23
N GLU A 148 -1.58 -24.55 17.32
CA GLU A 148 -0.36 -23.76 17.48
C GLU A 148 -0.50 -22.79 18.64
N ARG A 149 0.53 -22.72 19.47
CA ARG A 149 0.57 -21.85 20.66
C ARG A 149 1.78 -20.90 20.65
N HIS A 150 2.80 -21.21 19.86
CA HIS A 150 4.03 -20.43 19.79
C HIS A 150 4.05 -19.55 18.54
N PHE A 151 4.06 -18.22 18.72
CA PHE A 151 4.04 -17.25 17.65
C PHE A 151 5.19 -16.25 17.82
N CYS A 152 6.19 -16.28 16.93
CA CYS A 152 7.32 -15.35 16.92
C CYS A 152 7.96 -15.12 18.29
N GLY A 153 8.24 -16.21 19.03
CA GLY A 153 8.87 -16.15 20.33
C GLY A 153 7.93 -15.85 21.49
N ILE A 154 6.62 -15.84 21.28
CA ILE A 154 5.60 -15.63 22.32
C ILE A 154 4.69 -16.84 22.41
N ASP A 155 4.52 -17.36 23.62
CA ASP A 155 3.58 -18.42 23.91
C ASP A 155 2.21 -17.83 24.27
N LEU A 156 1.19 -18.26 23.57
CA LEU A 156 -0.19 -17.90 23.84
C LEU A 156 -0.80 -18.88 24.85
N PRO A 157 -1.61 -18.40 25.80
CA PRO A 157 -2.31 -19.26 26.73
C PRO A 157 -3.40 -20.08 26.03
N ASP A 158 -3.79 -21.20 26.62
CA ASP A 158 -4.96 -21.96 26.20
C ASP A 158 -6.27 -21.20 26.49
N GLY A 159 -7.34 -21.58 25.78
CA GLY A 159 -8.68 -21.08 26.06
C GLY A 159 -8.99 -19.70 25.45
N LEU A 160 -8.16 -19.17 24.56
CA LEU A 160 -8.50 -17.96 23.83
C LEU A 160 -9.67 -18.20 22.89
N ALA A 161 -10.60 -17.27 22.81
CA ALA A 161 -11.70 -17.26 21.87
C ALA A 161 -11.36 -16.46 20.61
N ARG A 162 -12.02 -16.76 19.50
CA ARG A 162 -11.89 -15.97 18.28
C ARG A 162 -12.27 -14.51 18.53
N ASP A 163 -11.48 -13.60 17.96
CA ASP A 163 -11.64 -12.16 18.09
C ASP A 163 -11.53 -11.65 19.55
N GLN A 164 -11.02 -12.47 20.46
CA GLN A 164 -10.68 -12.03 21.81
C GLN A 164 -9.53 -11.02 21.76
N ARG A 165 -9.61 -10.00 22.61
CA ARG A 165 -8.51 -9.05 22.80
C ARG A 165 -7.31 -9.78 23.38
N CYS A 166 -6.21 -9.79 22.63
CA CYS A 166 -4.91 -10.28 23.10
C CYS A 166 -3.96 -9.09 23.32
N LEU A 167 -2.87 -9.32 24.00
CA LEU A 167 -1.81 -8.33 24.17
C LEU A 167 -1.23 -7.98 22.80
N LEU A 168 -0.77 -6.72 22.64
CA LEU A 168 -0.09 -6.25 21.44
C LEU A 168 1.00 -7.22 21.01
N TYR A 169 0.88 -7.72 19.80
CA TYR A 169 1.74 -8.72 19.24
C TYR A 169 2.18 -8.30 17.84
N THR A 170 3.49 -8.31 17.60
CA THR A 170 4.08 -8.08 16.28
C THR A 170 4.62 -9.41 15.77
N SER A 171 4.11 -9.86 14.63
CA SER A 171 4.60 -11.05 13.95
C SER A 171 5.30 -10.65 12.66
N PRO A 172 6.57 -11.00 12.45
CA PRO A 172 7.15 -10.97 11.11
C PRO A 172 6.51 -12.07 10.25
N SER A 173 5.99 -11.69 9.09
CA SER A 173 5.46 -12.65 8.11
C SER A 173 6.51 -12.93 7.03
N PRO A 174 6.83 -14.21 6.74
CA PRO A 174 7.77 -14.56 5.67
C PRO A 174 7.19 -14.46 4.26
N ARG A 175 5.96 -13.98 4.07
CA ARG A 175 5.25 -14.08 2.79
C ARG A 175 5.77 -13.21 1.66
N ASP A 176 6.58 -12.22 1.94
CA ASP A 176 7.09 -11.27 0.95
C ASP A 176 8.60 -11.38 0.70
N CYS A 177 9.21 -12.50 1.09
CA CYS A 177 10.63 -12.81 0.81
C CYS A 177 10.84 -13.63 -0.48
N GLN A 178 9.89 -13.59 -1.43
CA GLN A 178 10.05 -14.23 -2.75
C GLN A 178 10.07 -13.22 -3.88
#